data_e04cc2d6968382c8b731f36812a290d3
#
_entry.id   e04cc2d6968382c8b731f36812a290d3
#
_cell.length_a   1.000
_cell.length_b   1.000
_cell.length_c   1.000
_cell.angle_alpha   90.00
_cell.angle_beta   90.00
_cell.angle_gamma   90.00
#
_symmetry.space_group_name_H-M   'P 1'
#
loop_
_entity.id
_entity.type
_entity.pdbx_description
1 polymer ?
#
loop_
_entity_poly.entity_id
_entity_poly.type
_entity_poly.pdbx_seq_one_letter_code
_entity_poly.pdbx_strand_id
1 'polypeptide(L)'
;MQQAAPVGQNEGYELQKQIRRRVYFLSGFDPRGAAFYYRLFAGQLQTCASRQGRDLQIGRRRRQPDPLLSAWQVRECESGLLAESVSLEVCFLHWDDIARQNWPKNPLRLIWDGVGIYGWYVLGGGLLRIGRLAPAVALGGLWPLLFFGLWLVLTLTAAAGVATGLQPLAGLAVGAAVGLVLAMALAALGWKLAERLGVVWLYRSIRFTHRLGQARDAGLRQRLGALAGRILAMEEQNPAAEVLLVGHSSGSFVMAMLAAQLRREPAWGQSGLDQRLRLLSLGQNLANLAVHRQATGFHADLQLLAQEPRLPWLDVTSGDDFLCFAGVDPYASCGLPCQGESYPVLRLIPLAQRQQLSNWWALASHQFDLHFEYLRTAESAQAGGFDFYALLLECHPEEIRP
;
A
#
# COMPACT_ATOMS: atom_id res chain seq x y z
N MET A 1 -33.45 42.89 -57.71
CA MET A 1 -33.25 42.92 -56.27
C MET A 1 -33.38 41.48 -55.73
N GLN A 2 -32.30 40.80 -55.65
CA GLN A 2 -32.22 39.44 -54.97
C GLN A 2 -31.65 39.63 -53.61
N GLN A 3 -32.45 39.32 -52.61
CA GLN A 3 -31.99 39.28 -51.20
C GLN A 3 -31.16 38.01 -50.96
N ALA A 4 -29.90 38.18 -50.53
CA ALA A 4 -29.08 37.13 -50.08
C ALA A 4 -29.53 36.64 -48.66
N ALA A 5 -29.72 35.36 -48.49
CA ALA A 5 -29.99 34.71 -47.19
C ALA A 5 -28.71 34.71 -46.31
N PRO A 6 -28.83 34.84 -44.99
CA PRO A 6 -27.68 34.79 -44.12
C PRO A 6 -27.09 33.39 -44.03
N VAL A 7 -25.80 33.31 -44.25
CA VAL A 7 -24.99 32.10 -43.99
C VAL A 7 -25.05 31.78 -42.50
N GLY A 8 -25.64 30.63 -42.16
CA GLY A 8 -25.67 30.10 -40.80
C GLY A 8 -24.25 29.79 -40.36
N GLN A 9 -23.84 30.37 -39.26
CA GLN A 9 -22.66 29.98 -38.52
C GLN A 9 -22.90 28.59 -37.93
N ASN A 10 -22.30 27.58 -38.57
CA ASN A 10 -22.08 26.29 -37.89
C ASN A 10 -21.07 26.53 -36.79
N GLU A 11 -21.54 26.82 -35.59
CA GLU A 11 -20.75 26.64 -34.36
C GLU A 11 -20.50 25.15 -34.22
N GLY A 12 -19.30 24.72 -34.65
CA GLY A 12 -18.82 23.39 -34.42
C GLY A 12 -18.67 23.21 -32.89
N TYR A 13 -19.64 22.53 -32.30
CA TYR A 13 -19.43 21.94 -30.97
C TYR A 13 -18.28 20.93 -31.10
N GLU A 14 -17.06 21.32 -30.73
CA GLU A 14 -15.99 20.38 -30.50
C GLU A 14 -16.49 19.43 -29.43
N LEU A 15 -16.70 18.18 -29.81
CA LEU A 15 -17.07 17.11 -28.88
C LEU A 15 -15.97 17.04 -27.78
N GLN A 16 -16.36 17.43 -26.59
CA GLN A 16 -15.49 17.34 -25.40
C GLN A 16 -14.93 15.94 -25.30
N LYS A 17 -13.62 15.79 -25.44
CA LYS A 17 -12.96 14.50 -25.39
C LYS A 17 -12.86 14.03 -23.93
N GLN A 18 -13.69 13.06 -23.56
CA GLN A 18 -13.68 12.47 -22.24
C GLN A 18 -12.74 11.27 -22.20
N ILE A 19 -11.67 11.35 -21.39
CA ILE A 19 -10.74 10.24 -21.13
C ILE A 19 -11.32 9.36 -20.04
N ARG A 20 -11.59 8.09 -20.39
CA ARG A 20 -12.01 7.09 -19.40
C ARG A 20 -10.80 6.45 -18.78
N ARG A 21 -10.59 6.67 -17.46
CA ARG A 21 -9.54 6.06 -16.68
C ARG A 21 -10.12 5.09 -15.66
N ARG A 22 -9.58 3.89 -15.60
CA ARG A 22 -9.92 2.89 -14.59
C ARG A 22 -8.74 2.62 -13.68
N VAL A 23 -8.98 2.69 -12.37
CA VAL A 23 -7.99 2.46 -11.34
C VAL A 23 -8.34 1.19 -10.58
N TYR A 24 -7.50 0.19 -10.64
CA TYR A 24 -7.54 -1.00 -9.82
C TYR A 24 -6.61 -0.80 -8.61
N PHE A 25 -7.19 -0.68 -7.43
CA PHE A 25 -6.44 -0.34 -6.22
C PHE A 25 -6.32 -1.52 -5.25
N LEU A 26 -5.11 -1.80 -4.83
CA LEU A 26 -4.73 -2.79 -3.82
C LEU A 26 -4.19 -2.07 -2.58
N SER A 27 -4.92 -2.20 -1.47
CA SER A 27 -4.49 -1.65 -0.18
C SER A 27 -3.29 -2.39 0.37
N GLY A 28 -2.60 -1.81 1.35
CA GLY A 28 -1.62 -2.50 2.16
C GLY A 28 -2.22 -3.68 2.94
N PHE A 29 -1.41 -4.29 3.82
CA PHE A 29 -1.89 -5.31 4.75
C PHE A 29 -2.79 -4.66 5.81
N ASP A 30 -4.03 -4.40 5.42
CA ASP A 30 -5.01 -3.60 6.15
C ASP A 30 -6.37 -4.32 6.19
N PRO A 31 -6.91 -4.63 7.37
CA PRO A 31 -8.18 -5.32 7.49
C PRO A 31 -9.41 -4.42 7.25
N ARG A 32 -9.25 -3.09 7.09
CA ARG A 32 -10.38 -2.11 7.06
C ARG A 32 -11.27 -2.21 5.84
N GLY A 33 -10.76 -2.68 4.70
CA GLY A 33 -11.54 -2.97 3.49
C GLY A 33 -12.12 -1.76 2.73
N ALA A 34 -12.93 -2.06 1.71
CA ALA A 34 -13.39 -1.10 0.70
C ALA A 34 -14.17 0.11 1.25
N ALA A 35 -14.90 -0.05 2.35
CA ALA A 35 -15.68 1.08 2.91
C ALA A 35 -14.80 2.19 3.50
N PHE A 36 -13.66 1.81 4.08
CA PHE A 36 -12.67 2.77 4.57
C PHE A 36 -12.01 3.51 3.40
N TYR A 37 -11.53 2.77 2.41
CA TYR A 37 -10.84 3.34 1.25
C TYR A 37 -11.77 4.19 0.38
N TYR A 38 -13.04 3.80 0.22
CA TYR A 38 -14.03 4.66 -0.44
C TYR A 38 -14.13 6.04 0.22
N ARG A 39 -14.26 6.10 1.56
CA ARG A 39 -14.35 7.38 2.28
C ARG A 39 -13.05 8.19 2.15
N LEU A 40 -11.90 7.52 2.24
CA LEU A 40 -10.60 8.17 2.05
C LEU A 40 -10.49 8.77 0.65
N PHE A 41 -10.73 7.98 -0.41
CA PHE A 41 -10.65 8.45 -1.79
C PHE A 41 -11.66 9.56 -2.08
N ALA A 42 -12.91 9.40 -1.66
CA ALA A 42 -13.94 10.41 -1.88
C ALA A 42 -13.57 11.75 -1.23
N GLY A 43 -13.12 11.73 0.03
CA GLY A 43 -12.72 12.94 0.73
C GLY A 43 -11.48 13.60 0.11
N GLN A 44 -10.48 12.83 -0.26
CA GLN A 44 -9.25 13.37 -0.85
C GLN A 44 -9.44 13.88 -2.27
N LEU A 45 -10.22 13.17 -3.10
CA LEU A 45 -10.59 13.63 -4.45
C LEU A 45 -11.34 14.95 -4.39
N GLN A 46 -12.32 15.07 -3.48
CA GLN A 46 -13.07 16.32 -3.30
C GLN A 46 -12.16 17.47 -2.89
N THR A 47 -11.23 17.21 -1.96
CA THR A 47 -10.26 18.22 -1.50
C THR A 47 -9.32 18.63 -2.64
N CYS A 48 -8.79 17.67 -3.41
CA CYS A 48 -7.92 17.94 -4.55
C CYS A 48 -8.64 18.77 -5.63
N ALA A 49 -9.85 18.36 -6.01
CA ALA A 49 -10.65 19.05 -7.00
C ALA A 49 -11.01 20.49 -6.59
N SER A 50 -11.43 20.68 -5.34
CA SER A 50 -11.75 22.03 -4.82
C SER A 50 -10.55 22.97 -4.90
N ARG A 51 -9.33 22.47 -4.64
CA ARG A 51 -8.09 23.26 -4.80
C ARG A 51 -7.78 23.62 -6.25
N GLN A 52 -8.18 22.76 -7.19
CA GLN A 52 -8.02 22.98 -8.62
C GLN A 52 -9.18 23.78 -9.25
N GLY A 53 -10.16 24.22 -8.46
CA GLY A 53 -11.35 24.89 -8.97
C GLY A 53 -12.27 23.98 -9.77
N ARG A 54 -12.18 22.66 -9.59
CA ARG A 54 -12.98 21.63 -10.29
C ARG A 54 -14.12 21.15 -9.39
N ASP A 55 -15.25 20.87 -9.97
CA ASP A 55 -16.40 20.27 -9.28
C ASP A 55 -16.53 18.79 -9.67
N LEU A 56 -16.57 17.89 -8.67
CA LEU A 56 -16.62 16.45 -8.88
C LEU A 56 -17.90 15.86 -8.29
N GLN A 57 -18.57 15.07 -9.09
CA GLN A 57 -19.65 14.18 -8.64
C GLN A 57 -19.07 12.80 -8.34
N ILE A 58 -19.01 12.44 -7.06
CA ILE A 58 -18.53 11.13 -6.61
C ILE A 58 -19.73 10.21 -6.39
N GLY A 59 -19.81 9.17 -7.22
CA GLY A 59 -20.86 8.17 -7.15
C GLY A 59 -20.78 7.32 -5.88
N ARG A 60 -21.91 6.76 -5.45
CA ARG A 60 -21.94 5.83 -4.33
C ARG A 60 -21.14 4.56 -4.66
N ARG A 61 -20.45 4.02 -3.66
CA ARG A 61 -19.78 2.74 -3.79
C ARG A 61 -20.82 1.66 -4.15
N ARG A 62 -20.73 1.12 -5.34
CA ARG A 62 -21.55 0.00 -5.78
C ARG A 62 -20.98 -1.27 -5.17
N ARG A 63 -21.75 -1.95 -4.33
CA ARG A 63 -21.53 -3.35 -4.05
C ARG A 63 -21.98 -4.10 -5.30
N GLN A 64 -21.06 -4.40 -6.20
CA GLN A 64 -21.34 -5.37 -7.23
C GLN A 64 -21.61 -6.72 -6.54
N PRO A 65 -22.43 -7.61 -7.09
CA PRO A 65 -22.59 -8.95 -6.57
C PRO A 65 -21.29 -9.77 -6.62
N ASP A 66 -20.23 -9.19 -7.16
CA ASP A 66 -18.90 -9.75 -7.29
C ASP A 66 -18.12 -9.60 -5.97
N PRO A 67 -17.73 -10.71 -5.32
CA PRO A 67 -16.94 -10.66 -4.09
C PRO A 67 -15.50 -10.19 -4.29
N LEU A 68 -15.03 -10.03 -5.54
CA LEU A 68 -13.64 -9.71 -5.86
C LEU A 68 -13.35 -8.22 -5.86
N LEU A 69 -14.35 -7.35 -6.09
CA LEU A 69 -14.13 -5.92 -6.16
C LEU A 69 -15.32 -5.08 -5.68
N SER A 70 -15.02 -3.84 -5.29
CA SER A 70 -16.01 -2.78 -5.08
C SER A 70 -15.66 -1.59 -5.93
N ALA A 71 -16.61 -1.05 -6.70
CA ALA A 71 -16.35 0.05 -7.62
C ALA A 71 -17.17 1.30 -7.28
N TRP A 72 -16.64 2.46 -7.64
CA TRP A 72 -17.34 3.74 -7.66
C TRP A 72 -16.84 4.59 -8.82
N GLN A 73 -17.71 5.46 -9.32
CA GLN A 73 -17.39 6.37 -10.40
C GLN A 73 -17.20 7.79 -9.86
N VAL A 74 -16.30 8.52 -10.50
CA VAL A 74 -16.09 9.95 -10.28
C VAL A 74 -16.20 10.62 -11.65
N ARG A 75 -17.02 11.66 -11.74
CA ARG A 75 -17.23 12.44 -12.94
C ARG A 75 -17.02 13.91 -12.62
N GLU A 76 -16.40 14.62 -13.50
CA GLU A 76 -16.35 16.06 -13.44
C GLU A 76 -17.68 16.64 -13.88
N CYS A 77 -18.23 17.58 -13.10
CA CYS A 77 -19.39 18.35 -13.50
C CYS A 77 -18.95 19.33 -14.60
N GLU A 78 -19.70 19.40 -15.69
CA GLU A 78 -19.39 20.25 -16.82
C GLU A 78 -19.31 21.73 -16.37
N SER A 79 -18.10 22.20 -16.15
CA SER A 79 -17.79 23.62 -16.13
C SER A 79 -17.28 23.98 -17.52
N GLY A 80 -18.10 24.62 -18.32
CA GLY A 80 -18.00 24.84 -19.77
C GLY A 80 -16.72 25.47 -20.38
N LEU A 81 -15.55 25.26 -19.77
CA LEU A 81 -14.27 25.86 -20.16
C LEU A 81 -13.16 24.86 -20.47
N LEU A 82 -13.32 23.57 -20.16
CA LEU A 82 -12.27 22.57 -20.39
C LEU A 82 -12.58 21.76 -21.64
N ALA A 83 -11.68 21.74 -22.61
CA ALA A 83 -11.77 20.94 -23.83
C ALA A 83 -11.68 19.43 -23.57
N GLU A 84 -11.09 19.01 -22.44
CA GLU A 84 -10.92 17.59 -22.04
C GLU A 84 -11.28 17.38 -20.58
N SER A 85 -11.96 16.26 -20.27
CA SER A 85 -12.32 15.87 -18.91
C SER A 85 -11.98 14.39 -18.65
N VAL A 86 -11.79 14.02 -17.38
CA VAL A 86 -11.54 12.64 -16.97
C VAL A 86 -12.78 12.03 -16.32
N SER A 87 -13.21 10.87 -16.85
CA SER A 87 -14.16 9.99 -16.19
C SER A 87 -13.39 8.88 -15.48
N LEU A 88 -13.39 8.91 -14.16
CA LEU A 88 -12.62 7.99 -13.34
C LEU A 88 -13.52 6.89 -12.76
N GLU A 89 -13.14 5.62 -12.93
CA GLU A 89 -13.73 4.49 -12.24
C GLU A 89 -12.69 3.87 -11.30
N VAL A 90 -12.94 3.90 -9.99
CA VAL A 90 -12.05 3.29 -9.00
C VAL A 90 -12.62 1.94 -8.58
N CYS A 91 -11.81 0.90 -8.74
CA CYS A 91 -12.10 -0.48 -8.38
C CYS A 91 -11.18 -0.91 -7.24
N PHE A 92 -11.70 -1.00 -6.02
CA PHE A 92 -11.00 -1.59 -4.88
C PHE A 92 -11.01 -3.10 -5.04
N LEU A 93 -9.83 -3.70 -5.19
CA LEU A 93 -9.66 -5.14 -5.33
C LEU A 93 -9.63 -5.80 -3.94
N HIS A 94 -10.56 -6.75 -3.71
CA HIS A 94 -10.68 -7.40 -2.41
C HIS A 94 -9.61 -8.47 -2.20
N TRP A 95 -8.66 -8.17 -1.35
CA TRP A 95 -7.76 -9.11 -0.70
C TRP A 95 -7.68 -8.86 0.82
N ASP A 96 -8.42 -7.87 1.31
CA ASP A 96 -8.53 -7.48 2.71
C ASP A 96 -9.12 -8.59 3.61
N ASP A 97 -9.89 -9.52 3.05
CA ASP A 97 -10.32 -10.73 3.73
C ASP A 97 -9.14 -11.69 4.01
N ILE A 98 -8.18 -11.81 3.09
CA ILE A 98 -6.94 -12.57 3.31
C ILE A 98 -6.09 -11.87 4.39
N ALA A 99 -6.01 -10.53 4.37
CA ALA A 99 -5.37 -9.78 5.44
C ALA A 99 -6.04 -10.05 6.80
N ARG A 100 -7.38 -10.05 6.88
CA ARG A 100 -8.14 -10.38 8.10
C ARG A 100 -7.91 -11.82 8.58
N GLN A 101 -7.87 -12.80 7.67
CA GLN A 101 -7.58 -14.20 8.02
C GLN A 101 -6.17 -14.37 8.58
N ASN A 102 -5.21 -13.58 8.09
CA ASN A 102 -3.83 -13.54 8.56
C ASN A 102 -3.59 -12.54 9.71
N TRP A 103 -4.65 -12.08 10.37
CA TRP A 103 -4.64 -11.15 11.49
C TRP A 103 -4.90 -11.86 12.83
N PRO A 104 -3.93 -12.60 13.40
CA PRO A 104 -4.14 -13.35 14.63
C PRO A 104 -4.44 -12.38 15.78
N LYS A 105 -5.50 -12.70 16.53
CA LYS A 105 -5.89 -11.94 17.74
C LYS A 105 -5.24 -12.49 19.01
N ASN A 106 -4.84 -13.78 19.00
CA ASN A 106 -4.25 -14.44 20.16
C ASN A 106 -2.77 -14.01 20.34
N PRO A 107 -2.41 -13.36 21.47
CA PRO A 107 -1.05 -12.92 21.77
C PRO A 107 -0.04 -14.07 21.81
N LEU A 108 -0.41 -15.21 22.41
CA LEU A 108 0.48 -16.37 22.55
C LEU A 108 0.89 -16.93 21.19
N ARG A 109 -0.05 -16.97 20.23
CA ARG A 109 0.26 -17.38 18.86
C ARG A 109 1.23 -16.41 18.19
N LEU A 110 1.07 -15.10 18.40
CA LEU A 110 2.00 -14.11 17.88
C LEU A 110 3.40 -14.28 18.48
N ILE A 111 3.51 -14.46 19.80
CA ILE A 111 4.78 -14.70 20.48
C ILE A 111 5.48 -15.94 19.90
N TRP A 112 4.73 -17.05 19.73
CA TRP A 112 5.29 -18.28 19.16
C TRP A 112 5.77 -18.09 17.70
N ASP A 113 4.95 -17.46 16.86
CA ASP A 113 5.35 -17.15 15.49
C ASP A 113 6.60 -16.23 15.47
N GLY A 114 6.77 -15.38 16.48
CA GLY A 114 7.90 -14.48 16.64
C GLY A 114 9.26 -15.17 16.73
N VAL A 115 9.32 -16.30 17.36
CA VAL A 115 10.58 -17.08 17.46
C VAL A 115 11.11 -17.42 16.06
N GLY A 116 10.26 -17.92 15.18
CA GLY A 116 10.64 -18.25 13.82
C GLY A 116 10.95 -17.01 12.96
N ILE A 117 10.14 -15.96 13.09
CA ILE A 117 10.31 -14.71 12.34
C ILE A 117 11.62 -14.02 12.71
N TYR A 118 11.86 -13.77 13.99
CA TYR A 118 13.07 -13.08 14.45
C TYR A 118 14.30 -13.97 14.42
N GLY A 119 14.12 -15.30 14.55
CA GLY A 119 15.17 -16.26 14.23
C GLY A 119 15.67 -16.10 12.80
N TRP A 120 14.77 -16.05 11.81
CA TRP A 120 15.14 -15.75 10.43
C TRP A 120 15.69 -14.33 10.25
N TYR A 121 15.04 -13.34 10.90
CA TYR A 121 15.41 -11.95 10.73
C TYR A 121 16.83 -11.68 11.22
N VAL A 122 17.19 -12.18 12.40
CA VAL A 122 18.49 -11.94 13.03
C VAL A 122 19.52 -13.00 12.64
N LEU A 123 19.20 -14.31 12.83
CA LEU A 123 20.15 -15.42 12.63
C LEU A 123 20.19 -15.87 11.17
N GLY A 124 19.08 -15.83 10.45
CA GLY A 124 18.99 -16.21 9.04
C GLY A 124 19.47 -15.12 8.06
N GLY A 125 20.04 -14.02 8.56
CA GLY A 125 20.60 -12.93 7.77
C GLY A 125 19.54 -12.03 7.09
N GLY A 126 18.28 -12.11 7.50
CA GLY A 126 17.21 -11.22 7.00
C GLY A 126 17.51 -9.76 7.29
N LEU A 127 17.91 -9.45 8.55
CA LEU A 127 18.32 -8.11 8.97
C LEU A 127 19.43 -7.53 8.09
N LEU A 128 20.46 -8.33 7.79
CA LEU A 128 21.58 -7.87 6.97
C LEU A 128 21.15 -7.62 5.52
N ARG A 129 20.32 -8.49 4.95
CA ARG A 129 19.83 -8.30 3.57
C ARG A 129 18.94 -7.08 3.44
N ILE A 130 17.97 -6.90 4.36
CA ILE A 130 17.11 -5.71 4.39
C ILE A 130 17.93 -4.46 4.69
N GLY A 131 18.85 -4.52 5.67
CA GLY A 131 19.66 -3.38 6.07
C GLY A 131 20.61 -2.86 4.98
N ARG A 132 21.05 -3.73 4.07
CA ARG A 132 21.83 -3.30 2.89
C ARG A 132 21.01 -2.51 1.87
N LEU A 133 19.72 -2.78 1.79
CA LEU A 133 18.81 -2.10 0.86
C LEU A 133 18.19 -0.85 1.50
N ALA A 134 17.70 -0.98 2.74
CA ALA A 134 17.00 0.06 3.47
C ALA A 134 17.26 -0.06 4.99
N PRO A 135 18.28 0.61 5.54
CA PRO A 135 18.65 0.53 6.95
C PRO A 135 17.51 0.92 7.90
N ALA A 136 16.73 1.96 7.53
CA ALA A 136 15.58 2.40 8.32
C ALA A 136 14.49 1.32 8.43
N VAL A 137 14.19 0.62 7.34
CA VAL A 137 13.25 -0.51 7.33
C VAL A 137 13.75 -1.67 8.18
N ALA A 138 15.05 -1.96 8.14
CA ALA A 138 15.64 -2.99 8.98
C ALA A 138 15.50 -2.67 10.47
N LEU A 139 15.73 -1.44 10.88
CA LEU A 139 15.53 -0.98 12.26
C LEU A 139 14.04 -0.98 12.62
N GLY A 140 13.16 -0.51 11.74
CA GLY A 140 11.71 -0.59 11.91
C GLY A 140 11.24 -2.03 12.13
N GLY A 141 11.81 -2.99 11.39
CA GLY A 141 11.52 -4.42 11.56
C GLY A 141 11.94 -5.00 12.92
N LEU A 142 12.95 -4.42 13.57
CA LEU A 142 13.34 -4.78 14.94
C LEU A 142 12.45 -4.15 16.02
N TRP A 143 11.71 -3.10 15.69
CA TRP A 143 10.95 -2.34 16.68
C TRP A 143 9.99 -3.19 17.53
N PRO A 144 9.18 -4.12 16.97
CA PRO A 144 8.35 -4.98 17.80
C PRO A 144 9.15 -5.86 18.77
N LEU A 145 10.29 -6.40 18.34
CA LEU A 145 11.17 -7.20 19.19
C LEU A 145 11.73 -6.38 20.36
N LEU A 146 12.21 -5.18 20.08
CA LEU A 146 12.76 -4.26 21.09
C LEU A 146 11.68 -3.79 22.07
N PHE A 147 10.49 -3.44 21.55
CA PHE A 147 9.37 -3.03 22.39
C PHE A 147 8.96 -4.13 23.37
N PHE A 148 8.67 -5.34 22.86
CA PHE A 148 8.24 -6.43 23.73
C PHE A 148 9.36 -6.94 24.64
N GLY A 149 10.60 -6.94 24.19
CA GLY A 149 11.75 -7.30 25.00
C GLY A 149 11.95 -6.34 26.19
N LEU A 150 11.98 -5.03 25.92
CA LEU A 150 12.09 -4.00 26.95
C LEU A 150 10.89 -4.05 27.92
N TRP A 151 9.68 -4.19 27.39
CA TRP A 151 8.47 -4.28 28.21
C TRP A 151 8.47 -5.53 29.11
N LEU A 152 8.96 -6.66 28.61
CA LEU A 152 9.12 -7.88 29.41
C LEU A 152 10.11 -7.66 30.56
N VAL A 153 11.28 -7.08 30.27
CA VAL A 153 12.28 -6.77 31.33
C VAL A 153 11.67 -5.86 32.39
N LEU A 154 11.01 -4.78 31.96
CA LEU A 154 10.33 -3.84 32.87
C LEU A 154 9.27 -4.56 33.74
N THR A 155 8.46 -5.42 33.12
CA THR A 155 7.43 -6.19 33.83
C THR A 155 8.02 -7.13 34.88
N LEU A 156 9.04 -7.89 34.50
CA LEU A 156 9.69 -8.85 35.41
C LEU A 156 10.43 -8.16 36.57
N THR A 157 11.14 -7.07 36.28
CA THR A 157 11.87 -6.31 37.33
C THR A 157 10.90 -5.64 38.31
N ALA A 158 9.81 -5.04 37.82
CA ALA A 158 8.79 -4.43 38.69
C ALA A 158 8.09 -5.49 39.55
N ALA A 159 7.68 -6.62 38.95
CA ALA A 159 7.04 -7.73 39.67
C ALA A 159 7.97 -8.35 40.74
N ALA A 160 9.23 -8.58 40.38
CA ALA A 160 10.22 -9.10 41.33
C ALA A 160 10.50 -8.09 42.47
N GLY A 161 10.63 -6.79 42.15
CA GLY A 161 10.84 -5.74 43.15
C GLY A 161 9.68 -5.66 44.17
N VAL A 162 8.43 -5.75 43.71
CA VAL A 162 7.25 -5.78 44.57
C VAL A 162 7.22 -7.09 45.40
N ALA A 163 7.48 -8.23 44.78
CA ALA A 163 7.47 -9.51 45.48
C ALA A 163 8.51 -9.54 46.60
N THR A 164 9.77 -9.12 46.34
CA THR A 164 10.83 -9.08 47.35
C THR A 164 10.61 -7.99 48.40
N GLY A 165 10.08 -6.82 48.02
CA GLY A 165 9.76 -5.75 48.96
C GLY A 165 8.63 -6.10 49.95
N LEU A 166 7.66 -6.91 49.53
CA LEU A 166 6.55 -7.35 50.37
C LEU A 166 6.88 -8.60 51.20
N GLN A 167 7.91 -9.36 50.82
CA GLN A 167 8.28 -10.61 51.51
C GLN A 167 8.52 -10.43 53.04
N PRO A 168 9.26 -9.40 53.52
CA PRO A 168 9.49 -9.21 54.95
C PRO A 168 8.23 -8.77 55.71
N LEU A 169 7.24 -8.19 55.02
CA LEU A 169 6.01 -7.66 55.62
C LEU A 169 4.86 -8.67 55.64
N ALA A 170 4.73 -9.47 54.61
CA ALA A 170 3.56 -10.32 54.37
C ALA A 170 3.92 -11.79 54.05
N GLY A 171 5.19 -12.13 54.02
CA GLY A 171 5.68 -13.45 53.69
C GLY A 171 5.84 -13.72 52.19
N LEU A 172 6.60 -14.75 51.84
CA LEU A 172 6.95 -15.10 50.45
C LEU A 172 5.71 -15.34 49.56
N ALA A 173 4.73 -16.07 50.06
CA ALA A 173 3.55 -16.44 49.27
C ALA A 173 2.72 -15.20 48.84
N VAL A 174 2.51 -14.27 49.76
CA VAL A 174 1.76 -13.03 49.47
C VAL A 174 2.56 -12.12 48.54
N GLY A 175 3.87 -11.96 48.82
CA GLY A 175 4.73 -11.18 47.94
C GLY A 175 4.76 -11.72 46.50
N ALA A 176 4.91 -13.04 46.35
CA ALA A 176 4.86 -13.67 45.02
C ALA A 176 3.50 -13.54 44.33
N ALA A 177 2.39 -13.69 45.05
CA ALA A 177 1.05 -13.53 44.48
C ALA A 177 0.81 -12.09 43.99
N VAL A 178 1.18 -11.07 44.78
CA VAL A 178 1.05 -9.66 44.40
C VAL A 178 1.97 -9.34 43.20
N GLY A 179 3.23 -9.84 43.23
CA GLY A 179 4.13 -9.70 42.07
C GLY A 179 3.57 -10.31 40.80
N LEU A 180 2.96 -11.50 40.89
CA LEU A 180 2.32 -12.14 39.73
C LEU A 180 1.12 -11.32 39.19
N VAL A 181 0.26 -10.82 40.09
CA VAL A 181 -0.87 -9.96 39.69
C VAL A 181 -0.36 -8.69 38.99
N LEU A 182 0.68 -8.06 39.50
CA LEU A 182 1.31 -6.91 38.87
C LEU A 182 1.88 -7.27 37.48
N ALA A 183 2.57 -8.42 37.36
CA ALA A 183 3.11 -8.86 36.09
C ALA A 183 1.99 -9.04 35.04
N MET A 184 0.86 -9.66 35.41
CA MET A 184 -0.29 -9.82 34.51
C MET A 184 -0.90 -8.47 34.10
N ALA A 185 -1.05 -7.55 35.05
CA ALA A 185 -1.56 -6.21 34.76
C ALA A 185 -0.63 -5.42 33.82
N LEU A 186 0.68 -5.45 34.06
CA LEU A 186 1.66 -4.80 33.21
C LEU A 186 1.72 -5.47 31.81
N ALA A 187 1.65 -6.79 31.72
CA ALA A 187 1.59 -7.49 30.45
C ALA A 187 0.34 -7.06 29.62
N ALA A 188 -0.83 -6.98 30.26
CA ALA A 188 -2.05 -6.49 29.60
C ALA A 188 -1.95 -5.00 29.17
N LEU A 189 -1.34 -4.17 30.01
CA LEU A 189 -1.07 -2.76 29.67
C LEU A 189 -0.13 -2.63 28.48
N GLY A 190 0.98 -3.40 28.50
CA GLY A 190 1.97 -3.41 27.42
C GLY A 190 1.35 -3.83 26.08
N TRP A 191 0.47 -4.82 26.11
CA TRP A 191 -0.26 -5.24 24.91
C TRP A 191 -1.16 -4.11 24.36
N LYS A 192 -1.95 -3.47 25.22
CA LYS A 192 -2.80 -2.33 24.82
C LYS A 192 -1.98 -1.16 24.26
N LEU A 193 -0.83 -0.88 24.89
CA LEU A 193 0.07 0.16 24.41
C LEU A 193 0.67 -0.21 23.05
N ALA A 194 1.11 -1.46 22.86
CA ALA A 194 1.63 -1.97 21.60
C ALA A 194 0.59 -1.89 20.47
N GLU A 195 -0.71 -2.13 20.76
CA GLU A 195 -1.78 -1.95 19.78
C GLU A 195 -1.98 -0.47 19.42
N ARG A 196 -1.99 0.42 20.41
CA ARG A 196 -2.15 1.87 20.18
C ARG A 196 -1.00 2.49 19.40
N LEU A 197 0.21 2.04 19.65
CA LEU A 197 1.42 2.51 18.96
C LEU A 197 1.65 1.81 17.61
N GLY A 198 0.74 0.96 17.15
CA GLY A 198 0.87 0.24 15.88
C GLY A 198 1.92 -0.88 15.88
N VAL A 199 2.59 -1.15 17.02
CA VAL A 199 3.63 -2.19 17.13
C VAL A 199 3.07 -3.57 16.76
N VAL A 200 1.88 -3.90 17.26
CA VAL A 200 1.20 -5.18 16.96
C VAL A 200 0.79 -5.24 15.50
N TRP A 201 0.37 -4.12 14.89
CA TRP A 201 0.04 -4.08 13.48
C TRP A 201 1.27 -4.31 12.60
N LEU A 202 2.35 -3.60 12.87
CA LEU A 202 3.63 -3.80 12.18
C LEU A 202 4.10 -5.26 12.29
N TYR A 203 4.02 -5.83 13.48
CA TYR A 203 4.39 -7.23 13.71
C TYR A 203 3.53 -8.21 12.89
N ARG A 204 2.22 -7.99 12.80
CA ARG A 204 1.31 -8.79 11.96
C ARG A 204 1.66 -8.69 10.48
N SER A 205 2.03 -7.49 10.01
CA SER A 205 2.49 -7.25 8.63
C SER A 205 3.80 -7.99 8.34
N ILE A 206 4.80 -7.90 9.22
CA ILE A 206 6.08 -8.65 9.11
C ILE A 206 5.81 -10.15 9.07
N ARG A 207 4.95 -10.65 9.96
CA ARG A 207 4.54 -12.06 9.99
C ARG A 207 3.92 -12.52 8.67
N PHE A 208 3.01 -11.72 8.12
CA PHE A 208 2.37 -12.03 6.83
C PHE A 208 3.40 -12.12 5.70
N THR A 209 4.26 -11.11 5.57
CA THR A 209 5.31 -11.07 4.55
C THR A 209 6.29 -12.23 4.70
N HIS A 210 6.71 -12.55 5.93
CA HIS A 210 7.58 -13.70 6.20
C HIS A 210 6.94 -15.03 5.78
N ARG A 211 5.67 -15.26 6.11
CA ARG A 211 4.93 -16.48 5.69
C ARG A 211 4.80 -16.55 4.17
N LEU A 212 4.46 -15.44 3.53
CA LEU A 212 4.37 -15.34 2.08
C LEU A 212 5.74 -15.63 1.44
N GLY A 213 6.81 -15.10 2.01
CA GLY A 213 8.20 -15.38 1.62
C GLY A 213 8.62 -16.83 1.74
N GLN A 214 7.91 -17.61 2.58
CA GLN A 214 8.08 -19.07 2.72
C GLN A 214 7.09 -19.88 1.84
N ALA A 215 6.44 -19.25 0.87
CA ALA A 215 5.40 -19.83 0.01
C ALA A 215 4.23 -20.50 0.79
N ARG A 216 3.89 -19.96 1.98
CA ARG A 216 2.85 -20.54 2.85
C ARG A 216 1.46 -19.93 2.65
N ASP A 217 1.25 -19.12 1.61
CA ASP A 217 -0.06 -18.49 1.32
C ASP A 217 -0.55 -18.85 -0.08
N ALA A 218 -1.09 -20.06 -0.23
CA ALA A 218 -1.71 -20.51 -1.46
C ALA A 218 -3.02 -19.74 -1.79
N GLY A 219 -3.74 -19.24 -0.79
CA GLY A 219 -5.00 -18.52 -0.96
C GLY A 219 -4.83 -17.21 -1.70
N LEU A 220 -3.72 -16.51 -1.51
CA LEU A 220 -3.43 -15.27 -2.23
C LEU A 220 -3.25 -15.53 -3.73
N ARG A 221 -2.50 -16.56 -4.12
CA ARG A 221 -2.30 -16.91 -5.54
C ARG A 221 -3.61 -17.24 -6.25
N GLN A 222 -4.48 -18.01 -5.61
CA GLN A 222 -5.81 -18.29 -6.14
C GLN A 222 -6.65 -17.02 -6.32
N ARG A 223 -6.62 -16.12 -5.32
CA ARG A 223 -7.29 -14.82 -5.40
C ARG A 223 -6.76 -13.99 -6.56
N LEU A 224 -5.45 -13.94 -6.78
CA LEU A 224 -4.85 -13.20 -7.89
C LEU A 224 -5.26 -13.74 -9.25
N GLY A 225 -5.38 -15.07 -9.41
CA GLY A 225 -5.93 -15.66 -10.64
C GLY A 225 -7.37 -15.21 -10.90
N ALA A 226 -8.22 -15.24 -9.86
CA ALA A 226 -9.61 -14.79 -9.98
C ALA A 226 -9.71 -13.29 -10.29
N LEU A 227 -8.87 -12.45 -9.67
CA LEU A 227 -8.79 -11.01 -9.95
C LEU A 227 -8.30 -10.73 -11.38
N ALA A 228 -7.29 -11.45 -11.86
CA ALA A 228 -6.79 -11.30 -13.22
C ALA A 228 -7.86 -11.62 -14.26
N GLY A 229 -8.54 -12.76 -14.11
CA GLY A 229 -9.65 -13.12 -15.01
C GLY A 229 -10.78 -12.08 -14.97
N ARG A 230 -11.09 -11.53 -13.78
CA ARG A 230 -12.12 -10.49 -13.64
C ARG A 230 -11.74 -9.17 -14.31
N ILE A 231 -10.50 -8.73 -14.14
CA ILE A 231 -9.96 -7.51 -14.77
C ILE A 231 -10.01 -7.66 -16.30
N LEU A 232 -9.51 -8.75 -16.84
CA LEU A 232 -9.54 -9.01 -18.27
C LEU A 232 -10.96 -9.01 -18.84
N ALA A 233 -11.89 -9.67 -18.18
CA ALA A 233 -13.30 -9.67 -18.60
C ALA A 233 -13.93 -8.26 -18.56
N MET A 234 -13.57 -7.44 -17.57
CA MET A 234 -14.05 -6.04 -17.52
C MET A 234 -13.46 -5.18 -18.64
N GLU A 235 -12.17 -5.36 -18.94
CA GLU A 235 -11.48 -4.59 -19.99
C GLU A 235 -11.86 -5.06 -21.40
N GLU A 236 -12.27 -6.30 -21.58
CA GLU A 236 -12.83 -6.82 -22.81
C GLU A 236 -14.25 -6.27 -23.08
N GLN A 237 -15.12 -6.34 -22.06
CA GLN A 237 -16.52 -5.89 -22.18
C GLN A 237 -16.65 -4.37 -22.30
N ASN A 238 -15.83 -3.61 -21.62
CA ASN A 238 -15.92 -2.17 -21.53
C ASN A 238 -14.54 -1.53 -21.30
N PRO A 239 -13.70 -1.46 -22.35
CA PRO A 239 -12.34 -1.00 -22.23
C PRO A 239 -12.25 0.45 -21.75
N ALA A 240 -11.38 0.73 -20.78
CA ALA A 240 -10.99 2.08 -20.41
C ALA A 240 -9.86 2.55 -21.32
N ALA A 241 -9.77 3.86 -21.60
CA ALA A 241 -8.68 4.42 -22.41
C ALA A 241 -7.33 4.29 -21.69
N GLU A 242 -7.34 4.41 -20.36
CA GLU A 242 -6.19 4.24 -19.48
C GLU A 242 -6.54 3.34 -18.29
N VAL A 243 -5.66 2.43 -17.97
CA VAL A 243 -5.81 1.50 -16.84
C VAL A 243 -4.62 1.64 -15.91
N LEU A 244 -4.90 1.93 -14.65
CA LEU A 244 -3.90 2.09 -13.60
C LEU A 244 -4.06 0.97 -12.57
N LEU A 245 -3.05 0.16 -12.37
CA LEU A 245 -2.98 -0.82 -11.29
C LEU A 245 -2.11 -0.25 -10.18
N VAL A 246 -2.73 0.04 -9.03
CA VAL A 246 -2.11 0.75 -7.91
C VAL A 246 -1.94 -0.17 -6.72
N GLY A 247 -0.73 -0.21 -6.17
CA GLY A 247 -0.42 -0.93 -4.93
C GLY A 247 0.15 -0.01 -3.86
N HIS A 248 -0.50 0.06 -2.70
CA HIS A 248 0.00 0.82 -1.55
C HIS A 248 0.64 -0.12 -0.52
N SER A 249 1.83 0.23 -0.01
CA SER A 249 2.50 -0.55 1.04
C SER A 249 2.71 -2.02 0.63
N SER A 250 2.27 -2.97 1.44
CA SER A 250 2.25 -4.40 1.08
C SER A 250 1.38 -4.71 -0.14
N GLY A 251 0.43 -3.84 -0.51
CA GLY A 251 -0.30 -3.92 -1.77
C GLY A 251 0.60 -3.81 -3.00
N SER A 252 1.81 -3.25 -2.88
CA SER A 252 2.76 -3.15 -3.99
C SER A 252 3.27 -4.51 -4.45
N PHE A 253 3.61 -5.44 -3.55
CA PHE A 253 3.99 -6.79 -3.98
C PHE A 253 2.78 -7.60 -4.46
N VAL A 254 1.58 -7.37 -3.90
CA VAL A 254 0.33 -7.96 -4.42
C VAL A 254 0.04 -7.45 -5.84
N MET A 255 0.27 -6.16 -6.09
CA MET A 255 0.17 -5.52 -7.41
C MET A 255 1.12 -6.16 -8.42
N ALA A 256 2.40 -6.30 -8.07
CA ALA A 256 3.38 -6.95 -8.95
C ALA A 256 3.02 -8.41 -9.26
N MET A 257 2.59 -9.17 -8.24
CA MET A 257 2.09 -10.54 -8.42
C MET A 257 0.86 -10.59 -9.35
N LEU A 258 -0.08 -9.63 -9.21
CA LEU A 258 -1.27 -9.54 -10.07
C LEU A 258 -0.91 -9.12 -11.49
N ALA A 259 -0.01 -8.17 -11.68
CA ALA A 259 0.49 -7.78 -12.99
C ALA A 259 1.16 -8.95 -13.71
N ALA A 260 1.98 -9.73 -13.02
CA ALA A 260 2.58 -10.94 -13.56
C ALA A 260 1.54 -12.02 -13.89
N GLN A 261 0.48 -12.15 -13.07
CA GLN A 261 -0.63 -13.07 -13.37
C GLN A 261 -1.40 -12.64 -14.60
N LEU A 262 -1.75 -11.34 -14.74
CA LEU A 262 -2.37 -10.78 -15.95
C LEU A 262 -1.54 -11.09 -17.21
N ARG A 263 -0.22 -10.90 -17.11
CA ARG A 263 0.73 -11.18 -18.20
C ARG A 263 0.75 -12.65 -18.65
N ARG A 264 0.45 -13.58 -17.72
CA ARG A 264 0.38 -15.04 -18.04
C ARG A 264 -0.92 -15.45 -18.71
N GLU A 265 -1.97 -14.63 -18.61
CA GLU A 265 -3.27 -14.97 -19.18
C GLU A 265 -3.25 -14.83 -20.72
N PRO A 266 -3.81 -15.79 -21.47
CA PRO A 266 -3.85 -15.72 -22.94
C PRO A 266 -4.57 -14.49 -23.46
N ALA A 267 -5.54 -13.97 -22.72
CA ALA A 267 -6.31 -12.78 -23.06
C ALA A 267 -5.53 -11.46 -22.88
N TRP A 268 -4.33 -11.47 -22.32
CA TRP A 268 -3.53 -10.27 -22.05
C TRP A 268 -3.35 -9.37 -23.27
N GLY A 269 -2.75 -9.90 -24.36
CA GLY A 269 -2.56 -9.13 -25.61
C GLY A 269 -3.83 -8.97 -26.43
N GLN A 270 -4.81 -9.89 -26.29
CA GLN A 270 -6.05 -9.83 -27.05
C GLN A 270 -6.99 -8.71 -26.58
N SER A 271 -6.99 -8.39 -25.27
CA SER A 271 -7.77 -7.30 -24.70
C SER A 271 -7.20 -5.91 -24.97
N GLY A 272 -5.98 -5.80 -25.53
CA GLY A 272 -5.24 -4.54 -25.64
C GLY A 272 -4.87 -3.91 -24.30
N LEU A 273 -4.98 -4.67 -23.20
CA LEU A 273 -4.64 -4.19 -21.86
C LEU A 273 -3.14 -3.95 -21.72
N ASP A 274 -2.32 -4.72 -22.43
CA ASP A 274 -0.87 -4.59 -22.50
C ASP A 274 -0.38 -3.20 -22.93
N GLN A 275 -1.17 -2.49 -23.75
CA GLN A 275 -0.86 -1.14 -24.20
C GLN A 275 -1.38 -0.04 -23.28
N ARG A 276 -2.41 -0.34 -22.48
CA ARG A 276 -3.16 0.62 -21.66
C ARG A 276 -2.84 0.54 -20.17
N LEU A 277 -2.27 -0.57 -19.72
CA LEU A 277 -1.95 -0.77 -18.29
C LEU A 277 -0.70 0.00 -17.90
N ARG A 278 -0.80 0.66 -16.74
CA ARG A 278 0.30 1.33 -16.03
C ARG A 278 0.32 0.85 -14.60
N LEU A 279 1.51 0.67 -14.03
CA LEU A 279 1.68 0.31 -12.63
C LEU A 279 2.07 1.53 -11.81
N LEU A 280 1.50 1.62 -10.61
CA LEU A 280 1.85 2.65 -9.63
C LEU A 280 2.01 2.02 -8.25
N SER A 281 3.22 2.05 -7.70
CA SER A 281 3.45 1.66 -6.30
C SER A 281 3.66 2.89 -5.43
N LEU A 282 3.01 2.89 -4.27
CA LEU A 282 3.01 3.98 -3.29
C LEU A 282 3.54 3.44 -1.96
N GLY A 283 4.68 3.96 -1.48
CA GLY A 283 5.30 3.48 -0.25
C GLY A 283 5.59 1.98 -0.28
N GLN A 284 6.28 1.50 -1.29
CA GLN A 284 6.40 0.08 -1.65
C GLN A 284 7.14 -0.77 -0.61
N ASN A 285 6.73 -2.05 -0.55
CA ASN A 285 7.31 -3.10 0.27
C ASN A 285 7.79 -4.33 -0.53
N LEU A 286 8.05 -4.16 -1.83
CA LEU A 286 8.44 -5.24 -2.75
C LEU A 286 9.72 -5.93 -2.30
N ALA A 287 10.74 -5.16 -1.96
CA ALA A 287 12.03 -5.69 -1.54
C ALA A 287 11.94 -6.51 -0.24
N ASN A 288 10.98 -6.21 0.65
CA ASN A 288 10.77 -6.98 1.86
C ASN A 288 10.40 -8.45 1.56
N LEU A 289 9.65 -8.70 0.49
CA LEU A 289 9.34 -10.04 0.03
C LEU A 289 10.48 -10.63 -0.83
N ALA A 290 11.10 -9.81 -1.68
CA ALA A 290 12.15 -10.23 -2.61
C ALA A 290 13.42 -10.75 -1.90
N VAL A 291 13.76 -10.25 -0.71
CA VAL A 291 14.94 -10.73 0.06
C VAL A 291 14.77 -12.15 0.62
N HIS A 292 13.57 -12.71 0.60
CA HIS A 292 13.33 -14.10 1.02
C HIS A 292 13.73 -15.07 -0.09
N ARG A 293 14.79 -15.84 0.13
CA ARG A 293 15.29 -16.82 -0.84
C ARG A 293 14.24 -17.86 -1.26
N GLN A 294 13.29 -18.16 -0.40
CA GLN A 294 12.23 -19.14 -0.61
C GLN A 294 11.02 -18.54 -1.37
N ALA A 295 10.98 -17.23 -1.59
CA ALA A 295 9.93 -16.56 -2.35
C ALA A 295 10.05 -16.77 -3.87
N THR A 296 10.37 -18.00 -4.30
CA THR A 296 10.67 -18.32 -5.70
C THR A 296 9.56 -17.95 -6.66
N GLY A 297 8.30 -18.11 -6.24
CA GLY A 297 7.16 -17.70 -7.06
C GLY A 297 7.09 -16.17 -7.23
N PHE A 298 7.47 -15.38 -6.23
CA PHE A 298 7.53 -13.92 -6.35
C PHE A 298 8.74 -13.48 -7.20
N HIS A 299 9.88 -14.17 -7.07
CA HIS A 299 11.04 -13.92 -7.94
C HIS A 299 10.69 -14.19 -9.41
N ALA A 300 9.95 -15.26 -9.69
CA ALA A 300 9.48 -15.55 -11.05
C ALA A 300 8.47 -14.50 -11.56
N ASP A 301 7.64 -13.91 -10.69
CA ASP A 301 6.78 -12.80 -11.05
C ASP A 301 7.59 -11.56 -11.45
N LEU A 302 8.56 -11.17 -10.61
CA LEU A 302 9.45 -10.03 -10.91
C LEU A 302 10.28 -10.28 -12.16
N GLN A 303 10.78 -11.50 -12.37
CA GLN A 303 11.51 -11.87 -13.58
C GLN A 303 10.66 -11.71 -14.84
N LEU A 304 9.39 -12.12 -14.79
CA LEU A 304 8.45 -11.95 -15.89
C LEU A 304 8.20 -10.46 -16.19
N LEU A 305 8.02 -9.65 -15.17
CA LEU A 305 7.82 -8.20 -15.33
C LEU A 305 9.08 -7.49 -15.84
N ALA A 306 10.26 -7.90 -15.39
CA ALA A 306 11.54 -7.34 -15.86
C ALA A 306 11.80 -7.60 -17.36
N GLN A 307 11.16 -8.62 -17.93
CA GLN A 307 11.21 -8.95 -19.37
C GLN A 307 10.17 -8.17 -20.19
N GLU A 308 9.35 -7.31 -19.57
CA GLU A 308 8.33 -6.50 -20.24
C GLU A 308 8.69 -5.01 -20.20
N PRO A 309 9.60 -4.56 -21.07
CA PRO A 309 10.14 -3.18 -21.02
C PRO A 309 9.08 -2.12 -21.36
N ARG A 310 7.94 -2.52 -21.92
CA ARG A 310 6.87 -1.60 -22.32
C ARG A 310 5.82 -1.36 -21.23
N LEU A 311 5.89 -2.07 -20.09
CA LEU A 311 4.92 -1.88 -19.00
C LEU A 311 5.39 -0.72 -18.11
N PRO A 312 4.80 0.49 -18.26
CA PRO A 312 5.20 1.64 -17.47
C PRO A 312 4.91 1.38 -15.99
N TRP A 313 5.89 1.66 -15.15
CA TRP A 313 5.78 1.51 -13.71
C TRP A 313 6.40 2.72 -13.02
N LEU A 314 5.60 3.48 -12.28
CA LEU A 314 6.07 4.54 -11.40
C LEU A 314 6.07 4.03 -9.95
N ASP A 315 7.21 4.15 -9.27
CA ASP A 315 7.36 3.81 -7.86
C ASP A 315 7.61 5.09 -7.04
N VAL A 316 6.64 5.46 -6.21
CA VAL A 316 6.68 6.67 -5.38
C VAL A 316 6.95 6.29 -3.94
N THR A 317 8.09 6.74 -3.42
CA THR A 317 8.56 6.42 -2.07
C THR A 317 9.13 7.65 -1.37
N SER A 318 9.41 7.55 -0.07
CA SER A 318 10.03 8.62 0.71
C SER A 318 11.06 8.07 1.68
N GLY A 319 12.21 8.71 1.76
CA GLY A 319 13.22 8.41 2.78
C GLY A 319 12.78 8.71 4.21
N ASP A 320 11.72 9.52 4.37
CA ASP A 320 11.12 9.84 5.66
C ASP A 320 10.22 8.72 6.20
N ASP A 321 9.76 7.82 5.32
CA ASP A 321 8.90 6.69 5.65
C ASP A 321 9.74 5.43 5.91
N PHE A 322 9.95 5.09 7.18
CA PHE A 322 10.73 3.91 7.60
C PHE A 322 9.99 2.59 7.40
N LEU A 323 8.76 2.62 6.88
CA LEU A 323 7.96 1.43 6.60
C LEU A 323 8.01 1.03 5.11
N CYS A 324 8.70 1.80 4.26
CA CYS A 324 8.85 1.52 2.84
C CYS A 324 10.33 1.42 2.41
N PHE A 325 10.58 0.76 1.28
CA PHE A 325 11.90 0.64 0.67
C PHE A 325 12.15 1.82 -0.28
N ALA A 326 12.48 2.98 0.30
CA ALA A 326 12.64 4.21 -0.43
C ALA A 326 13.76 4.15 -1.48
N GLY A 327 13.43 4.41 -2.74
CA GLY A 327 14.38 4.43 -3.85
C GLY A 327 15.03 3.08 -4.17
N VAL A 328 14.49 1.98 -3.66
CA VAL A 328 15.02 0.63 -3.92
C VAL A 328 14.33 0.05 -5.15
N ASP A 329 15.11 -0.22 -6.19
CA ASP A 329 14.64 -0.94 -7.36
C ASP A 329 14.22 -2.38 -6.98
N PRO A 330 12.94 -2.76 -7.18
CA PRO A 330 12.45 -4.09 -6.85
C PRO A 330 13.13 -5.21 -7.64
N TYR A 331 13.58 -4.97 -8.87
CA TYR A 331 14.30 -5.95 -9.68
C TYR A 331 15.72 -6.16 -9.15
N ALA A 332 16.44 -5.08 -8.88
CA ALA A 332 17.78 -5.15 -8.30
C ALA A 332 17.78 -5.81 -6.92
N SER A 333 16.70 -5.69 -6.15
CA SER A 333 16.58 -6.29 -4.80
C SER A 333 16.65 -7.82 -4.80
N CYS A 334 16.36 -8.47 -5.92
CA CYS A 334 16.52 -9.93 -6.13
C CYS A 334 17.57 -10.29 -7.18
N GLY A 335 18.41 -9.33 -7.59
CA GLY A 335 19.53 -9.56 -8.52
C GLY A 335 19.10 -9.71 -9.97
N LEU A 336 17.94 -9.22 -10.35
CA LEU A 336 17.45 -9.23 -11.73
C LEU A 336 17.86 -7.93 -12.44
N PRO A 337 18.48 -8.02 -13.63
CA PRO A 337 18.65 -6.87 -14.49
C PRO A 337 17.31 -6.48 -15.11
N CYS A 338 16.99 -5.19 -15.17
CA CYS A 338 15.92 -4.69 -16.03
C CYS A 338 16.44 -4.65 -17.49
N GLN A 339 15.72 -5.29 -18.41
CA GLN A 339 16.06 -5.24 -19.83
C GLN A 339 15.23 -4.13 -20.49
N GLY A 340 15.86 -3.00 -20.79
CA GLY A 340 15.23 -1.90 -21.52
C GLY A 340 15.25 -0.56 -20.80
N GLU A 341 14.46 0.38 -21.31
CA GLU A 341 14.26 1.68 -20.66
C GLU A 341 13.63 1.46 -19.28
N SER A 342 14.33 1.90 -18.37
CA SER A 342 14.30 2.00 -16.92
C SER A 342 12.92 2.00 -16.23
N TYR A 343 12.13 0.96 -16.31
CA TYR A 343 11.02 0.79 -15.40
C TYR A 343 11.39 -0.19 -14.29
N PRO A 344 11.01 0.07 -13.02
CA PRO A 344 10.23 1.21 -12.56
C PRO A 344 11.00 2.53 -12.53
N VAL A 345 10.32 3.63 -12.81
CA VAL A 345 10.81 4.99 -12.52
C VAL A 345 10.69 5.20 -11.02
N LEU A 346 11.82 5.37 -10.35
CA LEU A 346 11.86 5.57 -8.89
C LEU A 346 11.75 7.06 -8.57
N ARG A 347 10.67 7.46 -7.90
CA ARG A 347 10.43 8.84 -7.48
C ARG A 347 10.46 8.98 -5.98
N LEU A 348 11.37 9.80 -5.48
CA LEU A 348 11.45 10.15 -4.06
C LEU A 348 10.68 11.44 -3.78
N ILE A 349 9.86 11.42 -2.71
CA ILE A 349 9.10 12.58 -2.26
C ILE A 349 9.38 12.90 -0.78
N PRO A 350 9.41 14.21 -0.39
CA PRO A 350 9.72 14.61 0.98
C PRO A 350 8.44 14.66 1.84
N LEU A 351 8.05 13.52 2.44
CA LEU A 351 6.83 13.45 3.26
C LEU A 351 6.93 14.21 4.58
N ALA A 352 8.12 14.26 5.20
CA ALA A 352 8.33 15.03 6.44
C ALA A 352 8.03 16.51 6.26
N GLN A 353 8.38 17.08 5.10
CA GLN A 353 8.08 18.48 4.77
C GLN A 353 6.58 18.72 4.63
N ARG A 354 5.83 17.76 4.07
CA ARG A 354 4.37 17.84 3.93
C ARG A 354 3.67 17.92 5.29
N GLN A 355 4.17 17.16 6.27
CA GLN A 355 3.63 17.16 7.64
C GLN A 355 4.34 18.12 8.59
N GLN A 356 5.25 18.97 8.09
CA GLN A 356 6.01 19.94 8.87
C GLN A 356 6.77 19.30 10.07
N LEU A 357 7.24 18.07 9.89
CA LEU A 357 8.00 17.35 10.91
C LEU A 357 9.45 17.83 10.91
N SER A 358 9.81 18.58 11.93
CA SER A 358 11.10 19.29 11.99
C SER A 358 12.23 18.56 12.73
N ASN A 359 11.90 17.46 13.42
CA ASN A 359 12.89 16.74 14.21
C ASN A 359 12.69 15.22 14.13
N TRP A 360 13.73 14.48 14.49
CA TRP A 360 13.77 13.02 14.40
C TRP A 360 12.69 12.34 15.28
N TRP A 361 12.37 12.88 16.45
CA TRP A 361 11.35 12.30 17.34
C TRP A 361 9.95 12.43 16.76
N ALA A 362 9.62 13.58 16.16
CA ALA A 362 8.37 13.78 15.45
C ALA A 362 8.28 12.81 14.26
N LEU A 363 9.35 12.69 13.48
CA LEU A 363 9.43 11.75 12.37
C LEU A 363 9.20 10.30 12.85
N ALA A 364 9.91 9.84 13.86
CA ALA A 364 9.82 8.48 14.36
C ALA A 364 8.44 8.14 14.96
N SER A 365 7.77 9.13 15.58
CA SER A 365 6.44 8.92 16.21
C SER A 365 5.28 8.93 15.22
N HIS A 366 5.43 9.52 14.01
CA HIS A 366 4.38 9.67 13.01
C HIS A 366 4.53 8.71 11.82
N GLN A 367 5.30 7.63 11.95
CA GLN A 367 5.59 6.73 10.83
C GLN A 367 4.35 6.13 10.15
N PHE A 368 3.30 5.80 10.91
CA PHE A 368 2.06 5.31 10.31
C PHE A 368 1.32 6.39 9.54
N ASP A 369 1.30 7.63 10.04
CA ASP A 369 0.68 8.77 9.35
C ASP A 369 1.44 9.10 8.07
N LEU A 370 2.78 9.11 8.13
CA LEU A 370 3.65 9.29 6.96
C LEU A 370 3.43 8.19 5.91
N HIS A 371 3.29 6.93 6.36
CA HIS A 371 3.05 5.82 5.46
C HIS A 371 1.69 5.88 4.74
N PHE A 372 0.69 6.56 5.31
CA PHE A 372 -0.59 6.85 4.67
C PHE A 372 -0.63 8.17 3.89
N GLU A 373 0.43 8.98 3.98
CA GLU A 373 0.49 10.29 3.32
C GLU A 373 0.49 10.19 1.79
N TYR A 374 0.96 9.07 1.22
CA TYR A 374 0.84 8.80 -0.22
C TYR A 374 -0.61 8.77 -0.71
N LEU A 375 -1.56 8.48 0.18
CA LEU A 375 -2.99 8.43 -0.08
C LEU A 375 -3.73 9.69 0.42
N ARG A 376 -3.00 10.80 0.62
CA ARG A 376 -3.55 12.11 0.94
C ARG A 376 -3.17 13.10 -0.16
N THR A 377 -4.04 14.07 -0.43
CA THR A 377 -3.72 15.15 -1.36
C THR A 377 -2.71 16.11 -0.74
N ALA A 378 -1.73 16.56 -1.51
CA ALA A 378 -0.71 17.48 -1.04
C ALA A 378 -1.30 18.85 -0.74
N GLU A 379 -0.90 19.51 0.37
CA GLU A 379 -1.39 20.85 0.72
C GLU A 379 -0.88 21.95 -0.19
N SER A 380 0.28 21.75 -0.81
CA SER A 380 0.83 22.67 -1.80
C SER A 380 1.58 21.92 -2.91
N ALA A 381 1.51 22.43 -4.13
CA ALA A 381 2.30 21.97 -5.26
C ALA A 381 3.84 22.10 -5.04
N GLN A 382 4.26 22.86 -4.02
CA GLN A 382 5.66 23.12 -3.72
C GLN A 382 6.38 21.98 -2.97
N ALA A 383 5.65 21.09 -2.30
CA ALA A 383 6.24 20.00 -1.53
C ALA A 383 6.53 18.77 -2.41
N GLY A 384 7.53 18.87 -3.30
CA GLY A 384 8.04 17.71 -4.05
C GLY A 384 7.15 17.17 -5.18
N GLY A 385 6.10 17.91 -5.55
CA GLY A 385 5.43 17.76 -6.85
C GLY A 385 4.58 16.53 -7.11
N PHE A 386 4.45 15.54 -6.23
CA PHE A 386 3.58 14.39 -6.45
C PHE A 386 2.32 14.45 -5.60
N ASP A 387 1.16 14.42 -6.26
CA ASP A 387 -0.15 14.23 -5.62
C ASP A 387 -0.90 13.12 -6.36
N PHE A 388 -1.19 12.04 -5.66
CA PHE A 388 -1.86 10.87 -6.22
C PHE A 388 -3.23 11.22 -6.84
N TYR A 389 -3.99 12.11 -6.21
CA TYR A 389 -5.32 12.48 -6.69
C TYR A 389 -5.26 13.46 -7.85
N ALA A 390 -4.27 14.37 -7.85
CA ALA A 390 -4.00 15.22 -8.99
C ALA A 390 -3.64 14.37 -10.22
N LEU A 391 -2.77 13.39 -10.07
CA LEU A 391 -2.42 12.43 -11.14
C LEU A 391 -3.66 11.68 -11.66
N LEU A 392 -4.59 11.29 -10.79
CA LEU A 392 -5.83 10.61 -11.20
C LEU A 392 -6.77 11.52 -12.01
N LEU A 393 -6.74 12.83 -11.77
CA LEU A 393 -7.63 13.82 -12.40
C LEU A 393 -6.99 14.49 -13.63
N GLU A 394 -5.69 14.36 -13.83
CA GLU A 394 -4.97 14.93 -14.97
C GLU A 394 -5.25 14.16 -16.26
N CYS A 395 -5.55 14.88 -17.37
CA CYS A 395 -5.91 14.24 -18.64
C CYS A 395 -4.76 13.43 -19.25
N HIS A 396 -3.53 13.94 -19.17
CA HIS A 396 -2.33 13.29 -19.73
C HIS A 396 -1.15 13.41 -18.76
N PRO A 397 -1.15 12.65 -17.66
CA PRO A 397 -0.07 12.76 -16.68
C PRO A 397 1.25 12.31 -17.30
N GLU A 398 2.24 13.22 -17.36
CA GLU A 398 3.57 12.93 -17.91
C GLU A 398 4.28 11.83 -17.14
N GLU A 399 4.00 11.73 -15.85
CA GLU A 399 4.63 10.83 -14.89
C GLU A 399 4.37 9.34 -15.18
N ILE A 400 3.31 9.02 -15.91
CA ILE A 400 2.92 7.64 -16.24
C ILE A 400 2.80 7.41 -17.76
N ARG A 401 3.37 8.32 -18.59
CA ARG A 401 3.45 8.11 -20.05
C ARG A 401 4.41 6.95 -20.35
N PRO A 402 4.14 6.20 -21.45
CA PRO A 402 5.03 5.14 -21.90
C PRO A 402 6.36 5.68 -22.36
#